data_a6ecb6b8502eddff3458341a8a0840c5
#
_entry.id   a6ecb6b8502eddff3458341a8a0840c5
#
_cell.length_a   1.000
_cell.length_b   1.000
_cell.length_c   1.000
_cell.angle_alpha   90.00
_cell.angle_beta   90.00
_cell.angle_gamma   90.00
#
_symmetry.space_group_name_H-M   'P 1'
#
loop_
_entity.id
_entity.type
_entity.pdbx_description
1 polymer ?
#
loop_
_entity_poly.entity_id
_entity_poly.type
_entity_poly.pdbx_seq_one_letter_code
_entity_poly.pdbx_strand_id
1 'polypeptide(L)'
;MLRRLLSFPYQLSVIVLFPLLSVAWGIGCYFASRLSGDEHRAHRYMVYFAKMSLRLARLQASVAGLERLDLNKTYVFMPTHSSFLDILLIFASVPHDFRFIVKEEFFSIPLLGLTVKSSGQIPLDRKHPRKGLQSLKRAADRLRHGVSVVVFPEGTRSRDGKIHEFKTTLFVLPIRAHAPVVPVLIEGAFESLPRGSLLLKRYPMKVTFLEPVPPDTFSDKDRTLYAETVRQRLITAHQEPAQPTNVANKEERPRALRGVFSRFFV
;
A
#
# COMPACT_ATOMS: atom_id res chain seq x y z
N MET A 1 12.44 -33.21 -3.77
CA MET A 1 13.03 -33.20 -2.42
C MET A 1 14.20 -32.21 -2.31
N LEU A 2 15.18 -32.25 -3.20
CA LEU A 2 16.38 -31.38 -3.19
C LEU A 2 16.07 -29.86 -3.21
N ARG A 3 15.09 -29.38 -4.01
CA ARG A 3 14.66 -27.96 -4.04
C ARG A 3 14.09 -27.47 -2.70
N ARG A 4 13.47 -28.32 -1.89
CA ARG A 4 12.96 -27.98 -0.55
C ARG A 4 14.11 -27.86 0.47
N LEU A 5 15.12 -28.70 0.37
CA LEU A 5 16.32 -28.61 1.23
C LEU A 5 17.15 -27.35 0.95
N LEU A 6 17.30 -26.96 -0.32
CA LEU A 6 17.99 -25.74 -0.71
C LEU A 6 17.22 -24.46 -0.39
N SER A 7 15.89 -24.51 -0.22
CA SER A 7 15.09 -23.37 0.17
C SER A 7 15.01 -23.16 1.69
N PHE A 8 15.35 -24.17 2.49
CA PHE A 8 15.25 -24.10 3.95
C PHE A 8 16.09 -22.97 4.58
N PRO A 9 17.40 -22.81 4.27
CA PRO A 9 18.19 -21.70 4.82
C PRO A 9 17.67 -20.34 4.39
N TYR A 10 17.13 -20.20 3.17
CA TYR A 10 16.49 -18.98 2.72
C TYR A 10 15.21 -18.67 3.51
N GLN A 11 14.33 -19.65 3.71
CA GLN A 11 13.11 -19.47 4.49
C GLN A 11 13.45 -19.08 5.94
N LEU A 12 14.40 -19.79 6.55
CA LEU A 12 14.86 -19.50 7.91
C LEU A 12 15.42 -18.07 8.01
N SER A 13 16.24 -17.65 7.04
CA SER A 13 16.78 -16.29 7.02
C SER A 13 15.67 -15.24 6.90
N VAL A 14 14.66 -15.45 6.08
CA VAL A 14 13.51 -14.54 5.96
C VAL A 14 12.71 -14.50 7.26
N ILE A 15 12.39 -15.65 7.86
CA ILE A 15 11.59 -15.75 9.09
C ILE A 15 12.31 -15.08 10.28
N VAL A 16 13.64 -15.18 10.36
CA VAL A 16 14.42 -14.62 11.46
C VAL A 16 14.84 -13.18 11.18
N LEU A 17 15.42 -12.91 10.00
CA LEU A 17 15.99 -11.59 9.71
C LEU A 17 14.92 -10.53 9.45
N PHE A 18 13.79 -10.89 8.85
CA PHE A 18 12.76 -9.90 8.54
C PHE A 18 12.16 -9.25 9.80
N PRO A 19 11.76 -9.99 10.86
CA PRO A 19 11.32 -9.38 12.11
C PRO A 19 12.40 -8.54 12.77
N LEU A 20 13.65 -9.01 12.81
CA LEU A 20 14.77 -8.27 13.42
C LEU A 20 15.03 -6.96 12.68
N LEU A 21 15.07 -6.99 11.36
CA LEU A 21 15.22 -5.79 10.53
C LEU A 21 14.02 -4.85 10.70
N SER A 22 12.80 -5.39 10.80
CA SER A 22 11.59 -4.59 11.04
C SER A 22 11.64 -3.86 12.37
N VAL A 23 12.14 -4.50 13.42
CA VAL A 23 12.35 -3.90 14.75
C VAL A 23 13.44 -2.81 14.68
N ALA A 24 14.60 -3.11 14.15
CA ALA A 24 15.70 -2.16 14.00
C ALA A 24 15.26 -0.93 13.18
N TRP A 25 14.52 -1.18 12.10
CA TRP A 25 13.98 -0.13 11.25
C TRP A 25 12.91 0.71 11.94
N GLY A 26 12.01 0.07 12.70
CA GLY A 26 11.00 0.76 13.50
C GLY A 26 11.62 1.70 14.52
N ILE A 27 12.70 1.26 15.18
CA ILE A 27 13.49 2.09 16.09
C ILE A 27 14.12 3.28 15.33
N GLY A 28 14.73 3.03 14.18
CA GLY A 28 15.28 4.09 13.31
C GLY A 28 14.22 5.09 12.86
N CYS A 29 13.04 4.63 12.47
CA CYS A 29 11.91 5.47 12.09
C CYS A 29 11.45 6.37 13.26
N TYR A 30 11.35 5.79 14.47
CA TYR A 30 11.01 6.52 15.70
C TYR A 30 12.01 7.64 15.97
N PHE A 31 13.31 7.35 15.97
CA PHE A 31 14.33 8.36 16.20
C PHE A 31 14.39 9.40 15.09
N ALA A 32 14.25 9.00 13.82
CA ALA A 32 14.21 9.93 12.70
C ALA A 32 13.06 10.93 12.83
N SER A 33 11.87 10.47 13.21
CA SER A 33 10.70 11.33 13.45
C SER A 33 10.90 12.19 14.69
N ARG A 34 11.40 11.61 15.79
CA ARG A 34 11.53 12.30 17.08
C ARG A 34 12.58 13.43 17.05
N LEU A 35 13.70 13.19 16.37
CA LEU A 35 14.78 14.16 16.24
C LEU A 35 14.47 15.26 15.23
N SER A 36 13.72 14.96 14.17
CA SER A 36 13.41 15.93 13.12
C SER A 36 12.09 16.65 13.33
N GLY A 37 11.17 16.11 14.13
CA GLY A 37 9.79 16.59 14.23
C GLY A 37 9.00 16.44 12.92
N ASP A 38 9.55 15.71 11.93
CA ASP A 38 9.05 15.65 10.55
C ASP A 38 8.56 14.24 10.19
N GLU A 39 7.24 14.10 10.06
CA GLU A 39 6.58 12.85 9.66
C GLU A 39 6.94 12.43 8.21
N HIS A 40 7.31 13.39 7.33
CA HIS A 40 7.72 13.10 5.96
C HIS A 40 9.05 12.34 5.93
N ARG A 41 9.96 12.64 6.87
CA ARG A 41 11.20 11.86 7.02
C ARG A 41 10.91 10.43 7.45
N ALA A 42 10.00 10.24 8.42
CA ALA A 42 9.59 8.92 8.84
C ALA A 42 8.95 8.12 7.69
N HIS A 43 8.11 8.77 6.87
CA HIS A 43 7.55 8.16 5.66
C HIS A 43 8.65 7.72 4.68
N ARG A 44 9.63 8.58 4.37
CA ARG A 44 10.77 8.19 3.52
C ARG A 44 11.56 7.00 4.06
N TYR A 45 11.72 6.90 5.38
CA TYR A 45 12.30 5.71 6.01
C TYR A 45 11.48 4.45 5.74
N MET A 46 10.14 4.53 5.85
CA MET A 46 9.25 3.40 5.53
C MET A 46 9.35 2.97 4.06
N VAL A 47 9.40 3.94 3.14
CA VAL A 47 9.61 3.68 1.71
C VAL A 47 10.95 2.96 1.47
N TYR A 48 12.03 3.44 2.10
CA TYR A 48 13.35 2.83 1.97
C TYR A 48 13.37 1.42 2.55
N PHE A 49 12.78 1.23 3.74
CA PHE A 49 12.63 -0.08 4.37
C PHE A 49 11.88 -1.08 3.46
N ALA A 50 10.78 -0.65 2.87
CA ALA A 50 9.98 -1.50 1.99
C ALA A 50 10.79 -1.95 0.76
N LYS A 51 11.49 -1.02 0.11
CA LYS A 51 12.36 -1.32 -1.04
C LYS A 51 13.50 -2.26 -0.67
N MET A 52 14.16 -2.00 0.46
CA MET A 52 15.23 -2.86 0.98
C MET A 52 14.72 -4.27 1.30
N SER A 53 13.56 -4.37 1.96
CA SER A 53 12.96 -5.66 2.33
C SER A 53 12.63 -6.50 1.11
N LEU A 54 12.00 -5.90 0.09
CA LEU A 54 11.71 -6.59 -1.17
C LEU A 54 12.98 -7.05 -1.88
N ARG A 55 14.03 -6.21 -1.88
CA ARG A 55 15.33 -6.54 -2.49
C ARG A 55 16.06 -7.68 -1.76
N LEU A 56 16.12 -7.62 -0.43
CA LEU A 56 16.73 -8.68 0.40
C LEU A 56 15.99 -10.00 0.26
N ALA A 57 14.66 -9.96 0.18
CA ALA A 57 13.83 -11.13 -0.06
C ALA A 57 13.90 -11.59 -1.54
N ARG A 58 14.66 -10.91 -2.40
CA ARG A 58 14.75 -11.18 -3.84
C ARG A 58 13.38 -11.29 -4.51
N LEU A 59 12.45 -10.45 -4.08
CA LEU A 59 11.11 -10.34 -4.65
C LEU A 59 11.12 -9.30 -5.77
N GLN A 60 10.58 -9.68 -6.91
CA GLN A 60 10.47 -8.80 -8.08
C GLN A 60 9.05 -8.25 -8.19
N ALA A 61 8.92 -6.95 -8.35
CA ALA A 61 7.66 -6.29 -8.58
C ALA A 61 7.78 -5.30 -9.74
N SER A 62 6.86 -5.37 -10.69
CA SER A 62 6.68 -4.36 -11.72
C SER A 62 5.61 -3.36 -11.33
N VAL A 63 5.71 -2.14 -11.85
CA VAL A 63 4.76 -1.07 -11.58
C VAL A 63 4.26 -0.51 -12.90
N ALA A 64 2.94 -0.32 -13.04
CA ALA A 64 2.29 0.23 -14.21
C ALA A 64 1.25 1.29 -13.83
N GLY A 65 0.90 2.19 -14.75
CA GLY A 65 -0.15 3.18 -14.57
C GLY A 65 0.28 4.43 -13.77
N LEU A 66 1.57 4.64 -13.53
CA LEU A 66 2.05 5.84 -12.83
C LEU A 66 1.83 7.13 -13.63
N GLU A 67 1.77 7.03 -14.94
CA GLU A 67 1.49 8.11 -15.88
C GLU A 67 0.08 8.70 -15.73
N ARG A 68 -0.82 7.99 -15.08
CA ARG A 68 -2.21 8.41 -14.77
C ARG A 68 -2.29 9.30 -13.55
N LEU A 69 -1.20 9.45 -12.80
CA LEU A 69 -1.15 10.17 -11.55
C LEU A 69 -0.49 11.54 -11.73
N ASP A 70 -1.19 12.58 -11.28
CA ASP A 70 -0.62 13.92 -11.16
C ASP A 70 0.06 14.05 -9.78
N LEU A 71 1.37 14.27 -9.76
CA LEU A 71 2.17 14.34 -8.53
C LEU A 71 1.82 15.55 -7.65
N ASN A 72 1.10 16.54 -8.19
CA ASN A 72 0.66 17.73 -7.46
C ASN A 72 -0.72 17.56 -6.80
N LYS A 73 -1.39 16.42 -7.03
CA LYS A 73 -2.70 16.12 -6.44
C LYS A 73 -2.58 15.12 -5.30
N THR A 74 -3.56 15.15 -4.42
CA THR A 74 -3.73 14.12 -3.38
C THR A 74 -4.78 13.12 -3.80
N TYR A 75 -4.58 11.87 -3.38
CA TYR A 75 -5.43 10.76 -3.75
C TYR A 75 -5.79 9.89 -2.54
N VAL A 76 -6.92 9.20 -2.63
CA VAL A 76 -7.21 8.05 -1.80
C VAL A 76 -6.86 6.80 -2.59
N PHE A 77 -5.72 6.19 -2.30
CA PHE A 77 -5.33 4.92 -2.92
C PHE A 77 -6.08 3.76 -2.26
N MET A 78 -6.76 2.97 -3.06
CA MET A 78 -7.54 1.80 -2.61
C MET A 78 -7.01 0.51 -3.25
N PRO A 79 -5.98 -0.11 -2.66
CA PRO A 79 -5.40 -1.35 -3.19
C PRO A 79 -6.21 -2.58 -2.80
N THR A 80 -6.12 -3.64 -3.64
CA THR A 80 -6.50 -5.01 -3.26
C THR A 80 -5.63 -5.50 -2.11
N HIS A 81 -6.14 -6.41 -1.27
CA HIS A 81 -5.43 -6.84 -0.07
C HIS A 81 -5.47 -8.36 0.15
N SER A 82 -4.39 -9.04 -0.13
CA SER A 82 -4.28 -10.50 -0.03
C SER A 82 -3.08 -11.00 0.77
N SER A 83 -2.07 -10.13 0.92
CA SER A 83 -0.79 -10.49 1.52
C SER A 83 -0.26 -9.42 2.48
N PHE A 84 0.68 -9.79 3.33
CA PHE A 84 1.51 -8.83 4.06
C PHE A 84 2.42 -8.01 3.13
N LEU A 85 2.78 -8.60 2.00
CA LEU A 85 3.64 -7.97 0.99
C LEU A 85 2.98 -6.74 0.35
N ASP A 86 1.64 -6.65 0.35
CA ASP A 86 0.90 -5.52 -0.22
C ASP A 86 1.32 -4.20 0.42
N ILE A 87 1.59 -4.20 1.75
CA ILE A 87 2.05 -3.00 2.46
C ILE A 87 3.41 -2.54 1.95
N LEU A 88 4.35 -3.50 1.78
CA LEU A 88 5.69 -3.20 1.25
C LEU A 88 5.60 -2.74 -0.21
N LEU A 89 4.77 -3.39 -1.01
CA LEU A 89 4.56 -3.04 -2.42
C LEU A 89 4.00 -1.62 -2.56
N ILE A 90 3.03 -1.23 -1.74
CA ILE A 90 2.47 0.13 -1.75
C ILE A 90 3.53 1.16 -1.33
N PHE A 91 4.27 0.93 -0.22
CA PHE A 91 5.37 1.84 0.15
C PHE A 91 6.43 1.97 -0.95
N ALA A 92 6.73 0.88 -1.65
CA ALA A 92 7.74 0.88 -2.70
C ALA A 92 7.28 1.55 -4.00
N SER A 93 5.97 1.55 -4.29
CA SER A 93 5.39 1.87 -5.61
C SER A 93 4.66 3.22 -5.68
N VAL A 94 4.00 3.66 -4.60
CA VAL A 94 3.27 4.94 -4.59
C VAL A 94 4.25 6.11 -4.62
N PRO A 95 4.16 7.01 -5.61
CA PRO A 95 5.12 8.10 -5.77
C PRO A 95 4.80 9.35 -4.92
N HIS A 96 3.71 9.30 -4.15
CA HIS A 96 3.25 10.39 -3.30
C HIS A 96 3.66 10.18 -1.84
N ASP A 97 3.73 11.25 -1.06
CA ASP A 97 3.69 11.13 0.40
C ASP A 97 2.28 10.73 0.83
N PHE A 98 2.19 9.71 1.66
CA PHE A 98 0.90 9.15 2.07
C PHE A 98 0.91 8.60 3.48
N ARG A 99 -0.30 8.42 4.03
CA ARG A 99 -0.52 7.72 5.31
C ARG A 99 -1.51 6.59 5.12
N PHE A 100 -1.22 5.44 5.73
CA PHE A 100 -2.18 4.35 5.81
C PHE A 100 -3.24 4.63 6.87
N ILE A 101 -4.48 4.23 6.56
CA ILE A 101 -5.49 4.00 7.59
C ILE A 101 -5.26 2.60 8.15
N VAL A 102 -4.86 2.53 9.42
CA VAL A 102 -4.40 1.32 10.09
C VAL A 102 -5.33 1.00 11.26
N LYS A 103 -5.61 -0.27 11.49
CA LYS A 103 -6.42 -0.73 12.62
C LYS A 103 -5.84 -0.23 13.94
N GLU A 104 -6.68 0.37 14.81
CA GLU A 104 -6.25 1.03 16.06
C GLU A 104 -5.43 0.11 16.97
N GLU A 105 -5.74 -1.20 17.00
CA GLU A 105 -5.04 -2.17 17.83
C GLU A 105 -3.54 -2.29 17.51
N PHE A 106 -3.12 -2.00 16.27
CA PHE A 106 -1.69 -2.01 15.93
C PHE A 106 -0.90 -0.90 16.63
N PHE A 107 -1.55 0.18 17.03
CA PHE A 107 -0.92 1.27 17.78
C PHE A 107 -0.56 0.89 19.22
N SER A 108 -1.14 -0.18 19.74
CA SER A 108 -0.87 -0.71 21.09
C SER A 108 0.21 -1.79 21.12
N ILE A 109 0.63 -2.32 19.95
CA ILE A 109 1.67 -3.35 19.87
C ILE A 109 3.03 -2.68 20.12
N PRO A 110 3.84 -3.17 21.06
CA PRO A 110 5.19 -2.64 21.30
C PRO A 110 6.00 -2.58 19.98
N LEU A 111 6.85 -1.57 19.83
CA LEU A 111 7.68 -1.28 18.67
C LEU A 111 6.87 -0.96 17.39
N LEU A 112 5.93 -1.81 16.98
CA LEU A 112 5.05 -1.53 15.84
C LEU A 112 4.20 -0.27 16.10
N GLY A 113 3.62 -0.15 17.29
CA GLY A 113 2.86 1.03 17.70
C GLY A 113 3.70 2.31 17.70
N LEU A 114 4.96 2.24 18.10
CA LEU A 114 5.90 3.37 17.98
C LEU A 114 6.13 3.75 16.53
N THR A 115 6.36 2.78 15.65
CA THR A 115 6.60 2.99 14.23
C THR A 115 5.38 3.64 13.55
N VAL A 116 4.17 3.09 13.75
CA VAL A 116 2.96 3.62 13.11
C VAL A 116 2.56 4.99 13.65
N LYS A 117 2.81 5.28 14.94
CA LYS A 117 2.61 6.61 15.53
C LYS A 117 3.60 7.63 14.98
N SER A 118 4.89 7.32 15.02
CA SER A 118 5.96 8.24 14.60
C SER A 118 5.94 8.55 13.10
N SER A 119 5.42 7.62 12.28
CA SER A 119 5.24 7.82 10.84
C SER A 119 3.89 8.46 10.47
N GLY A 120 3.12 8.94 11.45
CA GLY A 120 1.89 9.68 11.22
C GLY A 120 0.73 8.86 10.65
N GLN A 121 0.77 7.51 10.78
CA GLN A 121 -0.31 6.66 10.29
C GLN A 121 -1.62 6.97 11.03
N ILE A 122 -2.75 6.73 10.38
CA ILE A 122 -4.07 7.13 10.86
C ILE A 122 -4.76 5.93 11.53
N PRO A 123 -5.01 5.98 12.85
CA PRO A 123 -5.71 4.89 13.53
C PRO A 123 -7.18 4.84 13.10
N LEU A 124 -7.72 3.64 12.85
CA LEU A 124 -9.14 3.40 12.57
C LEU A 124 -9.72 2.47 13.64
N ASP A 125 -10.58 3.03 14.49
CA ASP A 125 -11.44 2.22 15.35
C ASP A 125 -12.64 1.70 14.54
N ARG A 126 -12.71 0.39 14.38
CA ARG A 126 -13.79 -0.30 13.64
C ARG A 126 -14.94 -0.75 14.54
N LYS A 127 -14.75 -0.68 15.87
CA LYS A 127 -15.72 -1.14 16.85
C LYS A 127 -16.70 -0.01 17.24
N HIS A 128 -16.19 1.22 17.25
CA HIS A 128 -16.96 2.38 17.67
C HIS A 128 -17.18 3.34 16.48
N PRO A 129 -18.42 3.41 15.92
CA PRO A 129 -18.71 4.21 14.73
C PRO A 129 -18.32 5.70 14.85
N ARG A 130 -18.52 6.30 16.04
CA ARG A 130 -18.14 7.71 16.29
C ARG A 130 -16.62 7.93 16.18
N LYS A 131 -15.81 7.03 16.75
CA LYS A 131 -14.35 7.09 16.66
C LYS A 131 -13.86 6.81 15.23
N GLY A 132 -14.51 5.85 14.54
CA GLY A 132 -14.26 5.58 13.13
C GLY A 132 -14.46 6.82 12.26
N LEU A 133 -15.55 7.58 12.50
CA LEU A 133 -15.80 8.83 11.78
C LEU A 133 -14.74 9.90 12.10
N GLN A 134 -14.25 10.00 13.35
CA GLN A 134 -13.14 10.90 13.70
C GLN A 134 -11.85 10.52 12.96
N SER A 135 -11.58 9.23 12.79
CA SER A 135 -10.43 8.75 12.01
C SER A 135 -10.53 9.16 10.55
N LEU A 136 -11.71 9.06 9.94
CA LEU A 136 -11.95 9.52 8.56
C LEU A 136 -11.83 11.04 8.43
N LYS A 137 -12.24 11.81 9.44
CA LYS A 137 -12.00 13.27 9.47
C LYS A 137 -10.50 13.59 9.47
N ARG A 138 -9.70 12.92 10.33
CA ARG A 138 -8.24 13.07 10.34
C ARG A 138 -7.62 12.72 8.98
N ALA A 139 -8.11 11.68 8.32
CA ALA A 139 -7.67 11.31 6.98
C ALA A 139 -8.02 12.39 5.94
N ALA A 140 -9.22 12.97 6.01
CA ALA A 140 -9.61 14.09 5.15
C ALA A 140 -8.74 15.34 5.38
N ASP A 141 -8.37 15.62 6.63
CA ASP A 141 -7.46 16.72 6.93
C ASP A 141 -6.06 16.50 6.34
N ARG A 142 -5.55 15.27 6.37
CA ARG A 142 -4.27 14.93 5.69
C ARG A 142 -4.33 15.20 4.19
N LEU A 143 -5.42 14.80 3.52
CA LEU A 143 -5.62 15.06 2.08
C LEU A 143 -5.61 16.56 1.76
N ARG A 144 -6.28 17.40 2.58
CA ARG A 144 -6.29 18.86 2.40
C ARG A 144 -4.91 19.49 2.58
N HIS A 145 -4.04 18.87 3.37
CA HIS A 145 -2.66 19.32 3.61
C HIS A 145 -1.63 18.69 2.67
N GLY A 146 -2.05 18.15 1.53
CA GLY A 146 -1.13 17.64 0.51
C GLY A 146 -0.62 16.22 0.75
N VAL A 147 -1.15 15.47 1.74
CA VAL A 147 -0.75 14.11 2.05
C VAL A 147 -1.82 13.13 1.60
N SER A 148 -1.47 12.24 0.69
CA SER A 148 -2.38 11.20 0.20
C SER A 148 -2.71 10.17 1.29
N VAL A 149 -3.75 9.40 1.08
CA VAL A 149 -4.20 8.37 2.03
C VAL A 149 -4.29 7.03 1.34
N VAL A 150 -3.81 5.98 1.99
CA VAL A 150 -3.97 4.59 1.54
C VAL A 150 -4.89 3.85 2.49
N VAL A 151 -5.90 3.20 1.95
CA VAL A 151 -6.81 2.35 2.73
C VAL A 151 -7.15 1.09 1.94
N PHE A 152 -7.05 -0.06 2.60
CA PHE A 152 -7.50 -1.34 2.03
C PHE A 152 -9.02 -1.44 2.17
N PRO A 153 -9.79 -1.33 1.08
CA PRO A 153 -11.25 -1.18 1.16
C PRO A 153 -11.97 -2.44 1.63
N GLU A 154 -11.37 -3.61 1.43
CA GLU A 154 -11.89 -4.90 1.95
C GLU A 154 -11.85 -4.97 3.48
N GLY A 155 -10.99 -4.18 4.11
CA GLY A 155 -10.83 -4.11 5.57
C GLY A 155 -10.10 -5.31 6.19
N THR A 156 -9.80 -6.35 5.44
CA THR A 156 -9.00 -7.52 5.86
C THR A 156 -8.37 -8.17 4.65
N ARG A 157 -7.28 -8.90 4.85
CA ARG A 157 -6.65 -9.66 3.76
C ARG A 157 -7.56 -10.78 3.27
N SER A 158 -7.70 -10.91 1.96
CA SER A 158 -8.35 -12.04 1.29
C SER A 158 -7.72 -13.37 1.72
N ARG A 159 -8.53 -14.42 1.81
CA ARG A 159 -8.07 -15.78 2.11
C ARG A 159 -7.91 -16.64 0.86
N ASP A 160 -8.57 -16.27 -0.20
CA ASP A 160 -8.65 -17.03 -1.47
C ASP A 160 -8.02 -16.26 -2.66
N GLY A 161 -7.42 -15.11 -2.40
CA GLY A 161 -6.81 -14.26 -3.42
C GLY A 161 -7.80 -13.44 -4.24
N LYS A 162 -9.11 -13.59 -4.02
CA LYS A 162 -10.15 -12.85 -4.76
C LYS A 162 -10.39 -11.46 -4.16
N ILE A 163 -10.94 -10.58 -4.98
CA ILE A 163 -11.37 -9.23 -4.58
C ILE A 163 -12.77 -9.34 -3.97
N HIS A 164 -12.84 -9.16 -2.65
CA HIS A 164 -14.11 -9.22 -1.91
C HIS A 164 -14.87 -7.89 -1.89
N GLU A 165 -15.99 -7.85 -1.20
CA GLU A 165 -16.80 -6.65 -1.02
C GLU A 165 -16.05 -5.56 -0.26
N PHE A 166 -16.27 -4.31 -0.68
CA PHE A 166 -15.66 -3.14 -0.08
C PHE A 166 -16.51 -2.56 1.04
N LYS A 167 -15.87 -2.06 2.08
CA LYS A 167 -16.53 -1.37 3.20
C LYS A 167 -16.98 0.01 2.76
N THR A 168 -18.25 0.16 2.45
CA THR A 168 -18.87 1.40 1.92
C THR A 168 -18.64 2.62 2.80
N THR A 169 -18.47 2.43 4.12
CA THR A 169 -18.16 3.50 5.07
C THR A 169 -16.83 4.21 4.78
N LEU A 170 -15.87 3.54 4.15
CA LEU A 170 -14.58 4.12 3.78
C LEU A 170 -14.72 5.15 2.64
N PHE A 171 -15.77 5.03 1.84
CA PHE A 171 -16.03 5.92 0.71
C PHE A 171 -16.60 7.29 1.11
N VAL A 172 -16.94 7.46 2.39
CA VAL A 172 -17.19 8.79 2.97
C VAL A 172 -15.95 9.68 2.88
N LEU A 173 -14.74 9.09 2.98
CA LEU A 173 -13.49 9.84 2.96
C LEU A 173 -13.27 10.57 1.64
N PRO A 174 -13.20 9.90 0.46
CA PRO A 174 -12.97 10.57 -0.81
C PRO A 174 -14.08 11.58 -1.14
N ILE A 175 -15.34 11.28 -0.84
CA ILE A 175 -16.47 12.20 -1.07
C ILE A 175 -16.28 13.50 -0.26
N ARG A 176 -16.04 13.40 1.05
CA ARG A 176 -15.90 14.59 1.92
C ARG A 176 -14.59 15.33 1.79
N ALA A 177 -13.56 14.68 1.29
CA ALA A 177 -12.26 15.30 1.04
C ALA A 177 -12.15 15.87 -0.38
N HIS A 178 -13.14 15.62 -1.26
CA HIS A 178 -13.08 15.93 -2.69
C HIS A 178 -11.80 15.39 -3.35
N ALA A 179 -11.36 14.19 -2.91
CA ALA A 179 -10.14 13.57 -3.38
C ALA A 179 -10.45 12.34 -4.25
N PRO A 180 -9.89 12.24 -5.47
CA PRO A 180 -10.13 11.08 -6.33
C PRO A 180 -9.63 9.78 -5.69
N VAL A 181 -10.37 8.69 -5.93
CA VAL A 181 -9.93 7.34 -5.57
C VAL A 181 -9.09 6.77 -6.70
N VAL A 182 -7.88 6.31 -6.39
CA VAL A 182 -7.06 5.51 -7.30
C VAL A 182 -7.20 4.04 -6.92
N PRO A 183 -7.90 3.23 -7.73
CA PRO A 183 -7.91 1.78 -7.53
C PRO A 183 -6.52 1.24 -7.86
N VAL A 184 -5.97 0.37 -6.98
CA VAL A 184 -4.63 -0.22 -7.17
C VAL A 184 -4.74 -1.73 -7.16
N LEU A 185 -4.46 -2.36 -8.29
CA LEU A 185 -4.44 -3.82 -8.40
C LEU A 185 -3.06 -4.34 -8.02
N ILE A 186 -3.02 -5.25 -7.05
CA ILE A 186 -1.80 -5.97 -6.64
C ILE A 186 -1.98 -7.44 -7.00
N GLU A 187 -1.10 -7.94 -7.84
CA GLU A 187 -1.08 -9.32 -8.32
C GLU A 187 0.21 -10.03 -7.89
N GLY A 188 0.17 -11.34 -7.74
CA GLY A 188 1.31 -12.18 -7.36
C GLY A 188 1.68 -12.16 -5.87
N ALA A 189 1.13 -11.23 -5.09
CA ALA A 189 1.42 -11.13 -3.67
C ALA A 189 0.77 -12.27 -2.85
N PHE A 190 -0.42 -12.71 -3.24
CA PHE A 190 -1.10 -13.87 -2.64
C PHE A 190 -0.30 -15.14 -2.87
N GLU A 191 0.16 -15.39 -4.10
CA GLU A 191 0.96 -16.56 -4.48
C GLU A 191 2.31 -16.56 -3.78
N SER A 192 2.88 -15.36 -3.55
CA SER A 192 4.16 -15.19 -2.86
C SER A 192 4.06 -15.47 -1.36
N LEU A 193 3.05 -14.91 -0.68
CA LEU A 193 2.86 -15.04 0.76
C LEU A 193 1.38 -14.93 1.12
N PRO A 194 0.58 -15.99 0.97
CA PRO A 194 -0.83 -15.97 1.34
C PRO A 194 -1.02 -15.76 2.84
N ARG A 195 -2.21 -15.26 3.20
CA ARG A 195 -2.56 -15.02 4.60
C ARG A 195 -2.42 -16.29 5.44
N GLY A 196 -1.67 -16.20 6.54
CA GLY A 196 -1.41 -17.31 7.47
C GLY A 196 -0.22 -18.19 7.09
N SER A 197 0.39 -18.00 5.92
CA SER A 197 1.64 -18.66 5.56
C SER A 197 2.85 -17.91 6.12
N LEU A 198 3.86 -18.68 6.54
CA LEU A 198 5.21 -18.17 6.82
C LEU A 198 6.19 -18.51 5.69
N LEU A 199 5.75 -19.28 4.70
CA LEU A 199 6.60 -19.72 3.59
C LEU A 199 6.52 -18.69 2.46
N LEU A 200 7.58 -17.93 2.31
CA LEU A 200 7.73 -16.95 1.23
C LEU A 200 8.13 -17.67 -0.06
N LYS A 201 7.32 -17.48 -1.10
CA LYS A 201 7.62 -17.94 -2.46
C LYS A 201 8.03 -16.76 -3.31
N ARG A 202 8.95 -16.96 -4.25
CA ARG A 202 9.35 -15.95 -5.21
C ARG A 202 8.42 -16.02 -6.42
N TYR A 203 7.32 -15.31 -6.35
CA TYR A 203 6.39 -15.17 -7.46
C TYR A 203 6.48 -13.75 -8.03
N PRO A 204 6.46 -13.55 -9.37
CA PRO A 204 6.45 -12.22 -9.96
C PRO A 204 5.24 -11.43 -9.48
N MET A 205 5.46 -10.21 -9.02
CA MET A 205 4.39 -9.34 -8.55
C MET A 205 4.21 -8.14 -9.48
N LYS A 206 2.99 -7.62 -9.53
CA LYS A 206 2.67 -6.43 -10.29
C LYS A 206 1.78 -5.51 -9.47
N VAL A 207 2.09 -4.22 -9.51
CA VAL A 207 1.25 -3.15 -8.95
C VAL A 207 0.78 -2.28 -10.10
N THR A 208 -0.53 -2.23 -10.31
CA THR A 208 -1.13 -1.44 -11.40
C THR A 208 -2.02 -0.35 -10.82
N PHE A 209 -1.68 0.90 -11.08
CA PHE A 209 -2.52 2.06 -10.77
C PHE A 209 -3.53 2.23 -11.89
N LEU A 210 -4.83 2.12 -11.57
CA LEU A 210 -5.90 2.35 -12.53
C LEU A 210 -6.24 3.83 -12.59
N GLU A 211 -7.07 4.19 -13.58
CA GLU A 211 -7.56 5.56 -13.77
C GLU A 211 -8.24 6.07 -12.50
N PRO A 212 -7.89 7.27 -12.00
CA PRO A 212 -8.56 7.85 -10.85
C PRO A 212 -10.06 7.98 -11.06
N VAL A 213 -10.85 7.64 -10.04
CA VAL A 213 -12.30 7.80 -10.03
C VAL A 213 -12.62 9.08 -9.26
N PRO A 214 -13.13 10.14 -9.92
CA PRO A 214 -13.44 11.39 -9.24
C PRO A 214 -14.62 11.22 -8.28
N PRO A 215 -14.62 11.93 -7.14
CA PRO A 215 -15.72 11.85 -6.16
C PRO A 215 -16.94 12.69 -6.55
N ASP A 216 -16.79 13.63 -7.48
CA ASP A 216 -17.77 14.71 -7.73
C ASP A 216 -19.13 14.21 -8.23
N THR A 217 -19.18 13.00 -8.78
CA THR A 217 -20.42 12.34 -9.24
C THR A 217 -21.12 11.57 -8.13
N PHE A 218 -20.58 11.53 -6.92
CA PHE A 218 -21.10 10.74 -5.80
C PHE A 218 -21.38 11.61 -4.58
N SER A 219 -22.54 11.42 -3.97
CA SER A 219 -22.92 12.00 -2.69
C SER A 219 -22.71 11.02 -1.53
N ASP A 220 -22.86 11.49 -0.30
CA ASP A 220 -22.85 10.58 0.88
C ASP A 220 -23.87 9.44 0.80
N LYS A 221 -24.93 9.57 -0.03
CA LYS A 221 -25.94 8.53 -0.26
C LYS A 221 -25.46 7.48 -1.27
N ASP A 222 -24.54 7.86 -2.17
CA ASP A 222 -24.04 7.02 -3.28
C ASP A 222 -22.79 6.21 -2.91
N ARG A 223 -22.44 6.15 -1.61
CA ARG A 223 -21.24 5.41 -1.12
C ARG A 223 -21.17 3.98 -1.61
N THR A 224 -22.31 3.31 -1.68
CA THR A 224 -22.38 1.92 -2.16
C THR A 224 -22.10 1.84 -3.65
N LEU A 225 -22.66 2.74 -4.43
CA LEU A 225 -22.41 2.82 -5.87
C LEU A 225 -20.93 3.16 -6.14
N TYR A 226 -20.35 4.11 -5.38
CA TYR A 226 -18.93 4.46 -5.53
C TYR A 226 -18.03 3.28 -5.20
N ALA A 227 -18.31 2.56 -4.10
CA ALA A 227 -17.58 1.38 -3.70
C ALA A 227 -17.61 0.29 -4.77
N GLU A 228 -18.79 0.03 -5.33
CA GLU A 228 -18.96 -0.97 -6.37
C GLU A 228 -18.29 -0.54 -7.69
N THR A 229 -18.38 0.73 -8.07
CA THR A 229 -17.66 1.28 -9.24
C THR A 229 -16.16 1.04 -9.14
N VAL A 230 -15.55 1.36 -8.00
CA VAL A 230 -14.11 1.14 -7.76
C VAL A 230 -13.78 -0.35 -7.77
N ARG A 231 -14.61 -1.17 -7.13
CA ARG A 231 -14.42 -2.62 -7.07
C ARG A 231 -14.51 -3.27 -8.44
N GLN A 232 -15.48 -2.89 -9.26
CA GLN A 232 -15.66 -3.44 -10.62
C GLN A 232 -14.48 -3.10 -11.54
N ARG A 233 -13.92 -1.88 -11.43
CA ARG A 233 -12.70 -1.53 -12.17
C ARG A 233 -11.53 -2.45 -11.83
N LEU A 234 -11.36 -2.81 -10.55
CA LEU A 234 -10.31 -3.74 -10.12
C LEU A 234 -10.57 -5.16 -10.61
N ILE A 235 -11.83 -5.62 -10.58
CA ILE A 235 -12.20 -6.95 -11.08
C ILE A 235 -11.97 -7.04 -12.59
N THR A 236 -12.41 -6.05 -13.36
CA THR A 236 -12.20 -6.01 -14.80
C THR A 236 -10.71 -6.02 -15.14
N ALA A 237 -9.92 -5.17 -14.47
CA ALA A 237 -8.47 -5.12 -14.69
C ALA A 237 -7.75 -6.44 -14.29
N HIS A 238 -8.27 -7.17 -13.30
CA HIS A 238 -7.72 -8.47 -12.90
C HIS A 238 -8.06 -9.59 -13.88
N GLN A 239 -9.20 -9.47 -14.61
CA GLN A 239 -9.64 -10.45 -15.61
C GLN A 239 -9.02 -10.20 -16.99
N GLU A 240 -8.58 -8.99 -17.28
CA GLU A 240 -7.90 -8.69 -18.53
C GLU A 240 -6.56 -9.44 -18.58
N PRO A 241 -6.30 -10.23 -19.64
CA PRO A 241 -5.00 -10.88 -19.78
C PRO A 241 -3.93 -9.79 -19.79
N ALA A 242 -2.88 -9.99 -18.99
CA ALA A 242 -1.75 -9.06 -18.94
C ALA A 242 -1.27 -8.75 -20.35
N GLN A 243 -1.53 -7.56 -20.84
CA GLN A 243 -0.93 -7.13 -22.11
C GLN A 243 0.57 -7.33 -21.97
N PRO A 244 1.22 -7.98 -22.95
CA PRO A 244 2.67 -8.16 -22.88
C PRO A 244 3.28 -6.78 -22.72
N THR A 245 3.81 -6.51 -21.55
CA THR A 245 4.59 -5.29 -21.32
C THR A 245 5.76 -5.36 -22.29
N ASN A 246 5.71 -4.53 -23.31
CA ASN A 246 6.80 -4.33 -24.25
C ASN A 246 8.00 -3.85 -23.42
N VAL A 247 8.87 -4.78 -23.06
CA VAL A 247 10.11 -4.54 -22.30
C VAL A 247 11.10 -3.67 -23.11
N ALA A 248 10.68 -3.23 -24.32
CA ALA A 248 11.51 -2.55 -25.31
C ALA A 248 11.54 -1.01 -25.22
N ASN A 249 10.90 -0.34 -24.24
CA ASN A 249 11.04 1.11 -24.13
C ASN A 249 11.60 1.55 -22.78
N LYS A 250 12.94 1.43 -22.65
CA LYS A 250 13.73 2.09 -21.59
C LYS A 250 13.76 3.63 -21.70
N GLU A 251 13.16 4.24 -22.72
CA GLU A 251 13.46 5.65 -23.06
C GLU A 251 12.33 6.67 -22.82
N GLU A 252 11.09 6.26 -22.53
CA GLU A 252 9.98 7.20 -22.35
C GLU A 252 9.46 7.34 -20.90
N ARG A 253 10.37 7.46 -19.96
CA ARG A 253 9.98 7.90 -18.60
C ARG A 253 10.03 9.43 -18.54
N PRO A 254 8.99 10.11 -18.01
CA PRO A 254 9.05 11.55 -17.77
C PRO A 254 10.32 11.91 -17.01
N ARG A 255 11.03 12.95 -17.42
CA ARG A 255 12.31 13.37 -16.82
C ARG A 255 12.23 13.54 -15.29
N ALA A 256 11.07 13.95 -14.76
CA ALA A 256 10.82 14.09 -13.33
C ALA A 256 10.89 12.77 -12.54
N LEU A 257 10.62 11.62 -13.17
CA LEU A 257 10.65 10.29 -12.51
C LEU A 257 11.98 9.56 -12.71
N ARG A 258 12.85 10.01 -13.65
CA ARG A 258 14.13 9.36 -13.92
C ARG A 258 15.08 9.37 -12.72
N GLY A 259 15.04 10.41 -11.88
CA GLY A 259 15.88 10.54 -10.68
C GLY A 259 15.46 9.66 -9.50
N VAL A 260 14.18 9.29 -9.42
CA VAL A 260 13.62 8.56 -8.28
C VAL A 260 13.75 7.04 -8.46
N PHE A 261 13.68 6.54 -9.71
CA PHE A 261 13.61 5.10 -9.97
C PHE A 261 14.89 4.49 -10.56
N SER A 262 15.74 5.27 -11.28
CA SER A 262 16.94 4.72 -11.96
C SER A 262 18.05 4.26 -11.00
N ARG A 263 18.05 4.72 -9.74
CA ARG A 263 19.06 4.34 -8.75
C ARG A 263 18.71 3.11 -7.90
N PHE A 264 17.52 2.50 -8.08
CA PHE A 264 17.02 1.50 -7.13
C PHE A 264 16.53 0.17 -7.73
N PHE A 265 16.51 0.01 -9.07
CA PHE A 265 16.06 -1.22 -9.73
C PHE A 265 17.07 -1.78 -10.78
N VAL A 266 18.37 -1.46 -10.65
CA VAL A 266 19.45 -2.17 -11.36
C VAL A 266 20.16 -3.08 -10.39
#